data_60b7795527c28287a36fc001d49c8cdd
#
_entry.id   60b7795527c28287a36fc001d49c8cdd
#
_cell.length_a   1.000
_cell.length_b   1.000
_cell.length_c   1.000
_cell.angle_alpha   90.00
_cell.angle_beta   90.00
_cell.angle_gamma   90.00
#
_symmetry.space_group_name_H-M   'P 1'
#
loop_
_entity.id
_entity.type
_entity.pdbx_description
1 polymer ?
#
loop_
_entity_poly.entity_id
_entity_poly.type
_entity_poly.pdbx_seq_one_letter_code
_entity_poly.pdbx_strand_id
1 'polypeptide(L)'
;MYSTEGGVDIETVAEETPHLIHTLDIDPKIELSDENAKEVATNLKLSGEAHVEMTSFIKALYSAYNDSDASLFEINPVLKTSDNKVLAVDAKVTIDDNALFRHKDYLAVSYTHLTLPTICSV
;
A
#
# COMPACT_ATOMS: atom_id res chain seq x y z
N MET A 1 -0.78 -5.57 -6.35
CA MET A 1 -2.11 -6.20 -6.20
C MET A 1 -3.04 -5.26 -5.46
N TYR A 2 -4.27 -5.19 -5.87
CA TYR A 2 -5.29 -4.35 -5.24
C TYR A 2 -6.69 -4.95 -5.44
N SER A 3 -7.63 -4.59 -4.58
CA SER A 3 -9.00 -5.10 -4.63
C SER A 3 -9.98 -4.05 -4.10
N THR A 4 -11.23 -4.15 -4.53
CA THR A 4 -12.34 -3.39 -3.95
C THR A 4 -12.79 -3.96 -2.59
N GLU A 5 -12.36 -5.17 -2.25
CA GLU A 5 -12.64 -5.82 -0.97
C GLU A 5 -11.60 -5.37 0.06
N GLY A 6 -12.01 -4.52 0.99
CA GLY A 6 -11.17 -4.02 2.08
C GLY A 6 -11.56 -4.61 3.43
N GLY A 7 -10.62 -4.62 4.37
CA GLY A 7 -10.84 -5.12 5.72
C GLY A 7 -10.87 -6.64 5.84
N VAL A 8 -10.56 -7.34 4.76
CA VAL A 8 -10.45 -8.80 4.70
C VAL A 8 -9.02 -9.16 4.34
N ASP A 9 -8.51 -10.25 4.86
CA ASP A 9 -7.20 -10.76 4.50
C ASP A 9 -7.16 -11.04 2.99
N ILE A 10 -6.14 -10.52 2.31
CA ILE A 10 -6.00 -10.67 0.87
C ILE A 10 -5.88 -12.15 0.43
N GLU A 11 -5.31 -12.98 1.29
CA GLU A 11 -5.23 -14.42 1.04
C GLU A 11 -6.61 -15.05 0.98
N THR A 12 -7.51 -14.65 1.88
CA THR A 12 -8.91 -15.07 1.87
C THR A 12 -9.64 -14.60 0.61
N VAL A 13 -9.41 -13.37 0.19
CA VAL A 13 -9.99 -12.83 -1.05
C VAL A 13 -9.47 -13.63 -2.26
N ALA A 14 -8.20 -13.98 -2.26
CA ALA A 14 -7.59 -14.77 -3.33
C ALA A 14 -8.19 -16.19 -3.44
N GLU A 15 -8.55 -16.78 -2.31
CA GLU A 15 -9.15 -18.12 -2.26
C GLU A 15 -10.65 -18.11 -2.62
N GLU A 16 -11.40 -17.19 -2.03
CA GLU A 16 -12.86 -17.15 -2.14
C GLU A 16 -13.35 -16.39 -3.39
N THR A 17 -12.72 -15.28 -3.68
CA THR A 17 -13.13 -14.36 -4.75
C THR A 17 -11.93 -13.83 -5.55
N PRO A 18 -11.15 -14.72 -6.21
CA PRO A 18 -9.92 -14.30 -6.90
C PRO A 18 -10.17 -13.32 -8.05
N HIS A 19 -11.35 -13.28 -8.60
CA HIS A 19 -11.72 -12.34 -9.66
C HIS A 19 -11.81 -10.88 -9.17
N LEU A 20 -11.84 -10.65 -7.86
CA LEU A 20 -11.85 -9.31 -7.27
C LEU A 20 -10.45 -8.77 -7.00
N ILE A 21 -9.42 -9.58 -7.23
CA ILE A 21 -8.02 -9.17 -7.11
C ILE A 21 -7.50 -8.74 -8.47
N HIS A 22 -6.98 -7.54 -8.52
CA HIS A 22 -6.29 -7.01 -9.70
C HIS A 22 -4.80 -6.96 -9.46
N THR A 23 -4.04 -7.20 -10.51
CA THR A 23 -2.58 -7.14 -10.46
C THR A 23 -2.09 -6.15 -11.50
N LEU A 24 -1.16 -5.31 -11.10
CA LEU A 24 -0.45 -4.40 -11.98
C LEU A 24 1.04 -4.64 -11.79
N ASP A 25 1.70 -5.07 -12.85
CA ASP A 25 3.14 -5.24 -12.84
C ASP A 25 3.82 -3.92 -13.15
N ILE A 26 4.80 -3.55 -12.32
CA ILE A 26 5.55 -2.32 -12.47
C ILE A 26 7.00 -2.66 -12.79
N ASP A 27 7.48 -2.19 -13.95
CA ASP A 27 8.88 -2.33 -14.30
C ASP A 27 9.72 -1.35 -13.46
N PRO A 28 10.68 -1.83 -12.66
CA PRO A 28 11.52 -0.97 -11.82
C PRO A 28 12.31 0.08 -12.61
N LYS A 29 12.54 -0.14 -13.89
CA LYS A 29 13.27 0.80 -14.75
C LYS A 29 12.40 1.95 -15.23
N ILE A 30 11.09 1.70 -15.36
CA ILE A 30 10.12 2.67 -15.86
C ILE A 30 9.43 3.37 -14.70
N GLU A 31 9.37 2.71 -13.56
CA GLU A 31 8.66 3.13 -12.36
C GLU A 31 7.12 3.19 -12.57
N LEU A 32 6.43 3.65 -11.55
CA LEU A 32 4.97 3.81 -11.61
C LEU A 32 4.62 5.09 -12.36
N SER A 33 3.94 4.97 -13.48
CA SER A 33 3.47 6.13 -14.25
C SER A 33 2.16 6.67 -13.69
N ASP A 34 1.85 7.93 -14.02
CA ASP A 34 0.56 8.54 -13.67
C ASP A 34 -0.61 7.76 -14.27
N GLU A 35 -0.45 7.26 -15.48
CA GLU A 35 -1.46 6.45 -16.16
C GLU A 35 -1.75 5.16 -15.40
N ASN A 36 -0.71 4.48 -14.91
CA ASN A 36 -0.86 3.27 -14.12
C ASN A 36 -1.60 3.55 -12.80
N ALA A 37 -1.24 4.62 -12.12
CA ALA A 37 -1.92 5.01 -10.89
C ALA A 37 -3.40 5.36 -11.14
N LYS A 38 -3.70 6.05 -12.22
CA LYS A 38 -5.07 6.36 -12.63
C LYS A 38 -5.87 5.11 -12.98
N GLU A 39 -5.25 4.16 -13.65
CA GLU A 39 -5.87 2.87 -13.96
C GLU A 39 -6.28 2.13 -12.70
N VAL A 40 -5.41 2.07 -11.71
CA VAL A 40 -5.74 1.45 -10.41
C VAL A 40 -6.91 2.16 -9.75
N ALA A 41 -6.91 3.48 -9.70
CA ALA A 41 -8.01 4.26 -9.12
C ALA A 41 -9.32 4.03 -9.87
N THR A 42 -9.28 3.91 -11.18
CA THR A 42 -10.45 3.60 -12.01
C THR A 42 -10.99 2.21 -11.72
N ASN A 43 -10.11 1.21 -11.64
CA ASN A 43 -10.50 -0.17 -11.34
C ASN A 43 -11.04 -0.32 -9.92
N LEU A 44 -10.65 0.55 -8.99
CA LEU A 44 -11.22 0.64 -7.66
C LEU A 44 -12.58 1.36 -7.63
N LYS A 45 -13.11 1.71 -8.79
CA LYS A 45 -14.42 2.37 -8.96
C LYS A 45 -14.51 3.75 -8.31
N LEU A 46 -13.40 4.46 -8.29
CA LEU A 46 -13.32 5.82 -7.78
C LEU A 46 -13.49 6.83 -8.91
N SER A 47 -14.06 7.96 -8.59
CA SER A 47 -14.27 9.06 -9.54
C SER A 47 -14.15 10.41 -8.84
N GLY A 48 -13.97 11.49 -9.64
CA GLY A 48 -13.87 12.85 -9.13
C GLY A 48 -12.65 13.04 -8.23
N GLU A 49 -12.83 13.71 -7.11
CA GLU A 49 -11.75 14.00 -6.16
C GLU A 49 -11.18 12.72 -5.53
N ALA A 50 -12.00 11.72 -5.26
CA ALA A 50 -11.54 10.44 -4.72
C ALA A 50 -10.59 9.74 -5.68
N HIS A 51 -10.82 9.84 -6.98
CA HIS A 51 -9.91 9.30 -8.00
C HIS A 51 -8.55 10.02 -7.98
N VAL A 52 -8.56 11.33 -7.88
CA VAL A 52 -7.34 12.14 -7.79
C VAL A 52 -6.57 11.82 -6.50
N GLU A 53 -7.26 11.76 -5.38
CA GLU A 53 -6.66 11.42 -4.07
C GLU A 53 -6.04 10.01 -4.10
N MET A 54 -6.74 9.03 -4.65
CA MET A 54 -6.22 7.68 -4.76
C MET A 54 -5.00 7.61 -5.68
N THR A 55 -5.01 8.34 -6.78
CA THR A 55 -3.85 8.41 -7.69
C THR A 55 -2.62 8.93 -6.95
N SER A 56 -2.76 10.00 -6.18
CA SER A 56 -1.69 10.55 -5.36
C SER A 56 -1.25 9.59 -4.26
N PHE A 57 -2.19 8.91 -3.63
CA PHE A 57 -1.93 7.92 -2.59
C PHE A 57 -1.10 6.75 -3.13
N ILE A 58 -1.44 6.23 -4.30
CA ILE A 58 -0.72 5.11 -4.92
C ILE A 58 0.71 5.51 -5.28
N LYS A 59 0.90 6.71 -5.79
CA LYS A 59 2.23 7.24 -6.10
C LYS A 59 3.07 7.38 -4.84
N ALA A 60 2.48 7.91 -3.77
CA ALA A 60 3.16 8.03 -2.48
C ALA A 60 3.50 6.66 -1.88
N LEU A 61 2.61 5.69 -2.00
CA LEU A 61 2.82 4.32 -1.55
C LEU A 61 4.00 3.67 -2.29
N TYR A 62 4.05 3.83 -3.60
CA TYR A 62 5.15 3.31 -4.41
C TYR A 62 6.49 3.93 -4.02
N SER A 63 6.52 5.24 -3.82
CA SER A 63 7.71 5.95 -3.37
C SER A 63 8.17 5.47 -1.99
N ALA A 64 7.25 5.31 -1.06
CA ALA A 64 7.55 4.79 0.28
C ALA A 64 8.08 3.35 0.22
N TYR A 65 7.52 2.52 -0.64
CA TYR A 65 7.98 1.15 -0.85
C TYR A 65 9.44 1.11 -1.31
N ASN A 66 9.80 1.94 -2.27
CA ASN A 66 11.16 2.01 -2.79
C ASN A 66 12.14 2.61 -1.76
N ASP A 67 11.75 3.68 -1.10
CA ASP A 67 12.63 4.41 -0.16
C ASP A 67 12.90 3.60 1.10
N SER A 68 11.97 2.76 1.52
CA SER A 68 12.11 1.92 2.71
C SER A 68 12.80 0.58 2.45
N ASP A 69 13.08 0.24 1.21
CA ASP A 69 13.59 -1.10 0.82
C ASP A 69 12.67 -2.23 1.33
N ALA A 70 11.37 -2.00 1.30
CA ALA A 70 10.41 -2.99 1.75
C ALA A 70 10.30 -4.15 0.75
N SER A 71 10.16 -5.36 1.26
CA SER A 71 9.79 -6.53 0.46
C SER A 71 8.28 -6.68 0.33
N LEU A 72 7.54 -6.13 1.28
CA LEU A 72 6.08 -6.06 1.26
C LEU A 72 5.62 -4.74 1.87
N PHE A 73 4.65 -4.11 1.22
CA PHE A 73 3.99 -2.93 1.76
C PHE A 73 2.50 -3.05 1.43
N GLU A 74 1.71 -3.32 2.44
CA GLU A 74 0.26 -3.54 2.29
C GLU A 74 -0.52 -2.51 3.10
N ILE A 75 -1.46 -1.87 2.44
CA ILE A 75 -2.44 -0.99 3.11
C ILE A 75 -3.81 -1.66 2.99
N ASN A 76 -4.38 -2.03 4.12
CA ASN A 76 -5.66 -2.75 4.14
C ASN A 76 -6.38 -2.54 5.49
N PRO A 77 -7.57 -1.92 5.50
CA PRO A 77 -8.24 -1.32 4.37
C PRO A 77 -7.80 0.11 4.07
N VAL A 78 -8.16 0.58 2.89
CA VAL A 78 -8.12 2.00 2.53
C VAL A 78 -9.57 2.47 2.44
N LEU A 79 -9.90 3.54 3.12
CA LEU A 79 -11.26 4.07 3.16
C LEU A 79 -11.40 5.31 2.31
N LYS A 80 -12.54 5.43 1.65
CA LYS A 80 -13.00 6.67 1.05
C LYS A 80 -13.91 7.37 2.06
N THR A 81 -13.57 8.60 2.41
CA THR A 81 -14.38 9.39 3.33
C THR A 81 -15.52 10.10 2.60
N SER A 82 -16.48 10.65 3.36
CA SER A 82 -17.63 11.37 2.78
C SER A 82 -17.24 12.64 2.05
N ASP A 83 -16.09 13.22 2.35
CA ASP A 83 -15.53 14.40 1.68
C ASP A 83 -14.56 14.03 0.53
N ASN A 84 -14.66 12.82 0.01
CA ASN A 84 -13.87 12.28 -1.10
C ASN A 84 -12.36 12.23 -0.84
N LYS A 85 -11.97 12.07 0.41
CA LYS A 85 -10.60 11.83 0.81
C LYS A 85 -10.30 10.33 0.88
N VAL A 86 -9.03 9.99 0.79
CA VAL A 86 -8.55 8.62 0.94
C VAL A 86 -7.80 8.50 2.26
N LEU A 87 -8.19 7.54 3.07
CA LEU A 87 -7.62 7.31 4.40
C LEU A 87 -7.10 5.88 4.51
N ALA A 88 -5.82 5.74 4.81
CA ALA A 88 -5.22 4.45 5.16
C ALA A 88 -5.58 4.13 6.62
N VAL A 89 -6.14 2.95 6.85
CA VAL A 89 -6.56 2.54 8.20
C VAL A 89 -5.46 1.73 8.87
N ASP A 90 -4.85 0.84 8.13
CA ASP A 90 -3.78 -0.01 8.64
C ASP A 90 -2.71 -0.25 7.57
N ALA A 91 -1.50 -0.51 8.02
CA ALA A 91 -0.38 -0.78 7.14
C ALA A 91 0.44 -1.96 7.66
N LYS A 92 0.81 -2.86 6.75
CA LYS A 92 1.72 -3.95 7.03
C LYS A 92 2.95 -3.78 6.16
N VAL A 93 4.12 -3.66 6.79
CA VAL A 93 5.38 -3.41 6.10
C VAL A 93 6.38 -4.48 6.50
N THR A 94 6.99 -5.12 5.51
CA THR A 94 8.11 -6.04 5.72
C THR A 94 9.33 -5.43 5.05
N ILE A 95 10.38 -5.21 5.82
CA ILE A 95 11.63 -4.64 5.34
C ILE A 95 12.59 -5.78 4.96
N ASP A 96 13.32 -5.59 3.88
CA ASP A 96 14.37 -6.52 3.50
C ASP A 96 15.51 -6.45 4.52
N ASP A 97 15.77 -7.55 5.22
CA ASP A 97 16.82 -7.63 6.23
C ASP A 97 18.21 -7.30 5.66
N ASN A 98 18.45 -7.59 4.39
CA ASN A 98 19.70 -7.28 3.72
C ASN A 98 19.92 -5.77 3.52
N ALA A 99 18.85 -4.97 3.59
CA ALA A 99 18.90 -3.52 3.45
C ALA A 99 18.86 -2.78 4.78
N LEU A 100 18.71 -3.46 5.92
CA LEU A 100 18.60 -2.83 7.23
C LEU A 100 19.83 -2.00 7.62
N PHE A 101 21.00 -2.29 7.07
CA PHE A 101 22.19 -1.48 7.30
C PHE A 101 22.05 -0.04 6.83
N ARG A 102 21.16 0.22 5.87
CA ARG A 102 20.83 1.56 5.37
C ARG A 102 19.74 2.25 6.18
N HIS A 103 19.10 1.51 7.09
CA HIS A 103 17.97 1.95 7.88
C HIS A 103 18.18 1.60 9.36
N LYS A 104 19.19 2.22 9.97
CA LYS A 104 19.55 1.92 11.38
C LYS A 104 18.43 2.25 12.36
N ASP A 105 17.61 3.22 12.05
CA ASP A 105 16.40 3.55 12.78
C ASP A 105 15.39 2.40 12.80
N TYR A 106 15.29 1.65 11.70
CA TYR A 106 14.43 0.46 11.63
C TYR A 106 14.94 -0.68 12.50
N LEU A 107 16.26 -0.83 12.62
CA LEU A 107 16.84 -1.79 13.55
C LEU A 107 16.44 -1.50 14.99
N ALA A 108 16.49 -0.24 15.39
CA ALA A 108 16.05 0.17 16.73
C ALA A 108 14.57 -0.14 16.95
N VAL A 109 13.72 0.09 15.97
CA VAL A 109 12.30 -0.27 16.01
C VAL A 109 12.12 -1.78 16.12
N SER A 110 12.88 -2.56 15.38
CA SER A 110 12.82 -4.02 15.43
C SER A 110 13.08 -4.59 16.82
N TYR A 111 13.98 -3.98 17.58
CA TYR A 111 14.24 -4.38 18.96
C TYR A 111 13.14 -3.98 19.93
N THR A 112 12.39 -2.94 19.63
CA THR A 112 11.37 -2.37 20.51
C THR A 112 9.94 -2.62 20.01
N HIS A 113 9.76 -3.32 18.91
CA HIS A 113 8.46 -3.48 18.24
C HIS A 113 7.37 -4.08 19.14
N LEU A 114 7.75 -4.92 20.09
CA LEU A 114 6.81 -5.53 21.03
C LEU A 114 6.18 -4.51 21.99
N THR A 115 6.80 -3.36 22.16
CA THR A 115 6.36 -2.31 23.07
C THR A 115 5.76 -1.11 22.35
N LEU A 116 5.81 -1.08 21.01
CA LEU A 116 5.38 0.04 20.19
C LEU A 116 4.39 -0.45 19.11
N PRO A 117 3.18 -0.82 19.48
CA PRO A 117 2.24 -1.47 18.57
C PRO A 117 1.71 -0.56 17.46
N THR A 118 1.89 0.76 17.58
CA THR A 118 1.34 1.73 16.64
C THR A 118 2.31 2.21 15.57
N ILE A 119 3.49 1.63 15.50
CA ILE A 119 4.54 2.07 14.56
C ILE A 119 4.10 2.03 13.11
N CYS A 120 3.28 1.06 12.74
CA CYS A 120 2.88 0.86 11.36
C CYS A 120 1.64 1.64 10.95
N SER A 121 1.07 2.46 11.80
CA SER A 121 -0.17 3.19 11.55
C SER A 121 0.06 4.58 10.96
N VAL A 122 1.02 4.71 10.12
CA VAL A 122 1.36 6.00 9.48
C VAL A 122 0.54 6.23 8.22
#